data_4790ed7a766be5955ddfb4e5518fa2d9
#
_entry.id   4790ed7a766be5955ddfb4e5518fa2d9
#
_cell.length_a   1.000
_cell.length_b   1.000
_cell.length_c   1.000
_cell.angle_alpha   90.00
_cell.angle_beta   90.00
_cell.angle_gamma   90.00
#
_symmetry.space_group_name_H-M   'P 1'
#
loop_
_entity.id
_entity.type
_entity.pdbx_description
1 polymer ?
#
loop_
_entity_poly.entity_id
_entity_poly.type
_entity_poly.pdbx_seq_one_letter_code
_entity_poly.pdbx_strand_id
1 'polypeptide(L)'
;MYSSPIVRLRQEFNLRTNLRPCKGYAGNPLNYKEGIDLIVFRENTEDLYAGVEFHPLPDEVRAAIKKHNKSMAKFDRHAGKDIAVSLRINTREGCRNIVTDAFEYAKKCGRKSVTVVEKPNVIRETSGLMVPTAREVAKGYPGIELWETNIDAMCMWLIKNP
;
A
#
# COMPACT_ATOMS: atom_id res chain seq x y z
N MET A 1 -25.49 -10.71 -0.51
CA MET A 1 -24.38 -9.87 -1.02
C MET A 1 -23.30 -10.79 -1.53
N TYR A 2 -22.84 -10.65 -2.78
CA TYR A 2 -21.78 -11.50 -3.35
C TYR A 2 -20.44 -11.16 -2.67
N SER A 3 -19.79 -12.15 -2.08
CA SER A 3 -18.44 -12.02 -1.55
C SER A 3 -17.48 -12.78 -2.46
N SER A 4 -16.42 -12.12 -2.91
CA SER A 4 -15.41 -12.76 -3.75
C SER A 4 -14.69 -13.88 -3.00
N PRO A 5 -14.63 -15.12 -3.53
CA PRO A 5 -13.90 -16.22 -2.90
C PRO A 5 -12.42 -15.89 -2.66
N ILE A 6 -11.82 -15.08 -3.57
CA ILE A 6 -10.42 -14.68 -3.46
C ILE A 6 -10.18 -13.82 -2.22
N VAL A 7 -11.09 -12.91 -1.88
CA VAL A 7 -10.99 -12.07 -0.68
C VAL A 7 -11.03 -12.94 0.57
N ARG A 8 -11.95 -13.92 0.60
CA ARG A 8 -12.05 -14.87 1.71
C ARG A 8 -10.79 -15.71 1.86
N LEU A 9 -10.24 -16.25 0.77
CA LEU A 9 -8.98 -17.00 0.81
C LEU A 9 -7.80 -16.17 1.35
N ARG A 10 -7.71 -14.89 0.96
CA ARG A 10 -6.67 -13.98 1.48
C ARG A 10 -6.75 -13.83 3.00
N GLN A 11 -7.95 -13.69 3.53
CA GLN A 11 -8.19 -13.54 4.97
C GLN A 11 -7.96 -14.85 5.73
N GLU A 12 -8.54 -15.96 5.27
CA GLU A 12 -8.44 -17.28 5.91
C GLU A 12 -6.98 -17.79 5.98
N PHE A 13 -6.21 -17.59 4.92
CA PHE A 13 -4.80 -18.01 4.84
C PHE A 13 -3.80 -16.90 5.16
N ASN A 14 -4.25 -15.74 5.60
CA ASN A 14 -3.41 -14.57 5.88
C ASN A 14 -2.40 -14.29 4.74
N LEU A 15 -2.90 -14.27 3.50
CA LEU A 15 -2.08 -14.02 2.30
C LEU A 15 -1.77 -12.53 2.19
N ARG A 16 -0.91 -12.05 3.08
CA ARG A 16 -0.61 -10.63 3.30
C ARG A 16 0.12 -9.96 2.13
N THR A 17 0.92 -10.71 1.38
CA THR A 17 1.73 -10.17 0.29
C THR A 17 1.24 -10.66 -1.07
N ASN A 18 0.89 -9.72 -1.94
CA ASN A 18 0.63 -9.98 -3.35
C ASN A 18 1.90 -9.69 -4.16
N LEU A 19 2.64 -10.73 -4.50
CA LEU A 19 3.88 -10.65 -5.25
C LEU A 19 3.60 -10.53 -6.75
N ARG A 20 4.12 -9.47 -7.38
CA ARG A 20 3.93 -9.19 -8.80
C ARG A 20 5.25 -8.98 -9.52
N PRO A 21 5.84 -10.02 -10.11
CA PRO A 21 7.00 -9.87 -10.96
C PRO A 21 6.65 -9.13 -12.26
N CYS A 22 7.47 -8.15 -12.62
CA CYS A 22 7.40 -7.41 -13.87
C CYS A 22 8.75 -7.55 -14.57
N LYS A 23 8.79 -8.40 -15.59
CA LYS A 23 10.03 -8.73 -16.31
C LYS A 23 9.84 -8.59 -17.82
N GLY A 24 10.72 -7.84 -18.45
CA GLY A 24 10.86 -7.82 -19.90
C GLY A 24 11.68 -9.03 -20.37
N TYR A 25 11.18 -9.74 -21.36
CA TYR A 25 11.90 -10.84 -21.98
C TYR A 25 12.60 -10.37 -23.25
N ALA A 26 13.88 -10.63 -23.37
CA ALA A 26 14.70 -10.20 -24.50
C ALA A 26 14.07 -10.55 -25.85
N GLY A 27 13.98 -9.59 -26.75
CA GLY A 27 13.41 -9.76 -28.09
C GLY A 27 11.88 -9.82 -28.15
N ASN A 28 11.17 -9.64 -27.05
CA ASN A 28 9.71 -9.54 -27.09
C ASN A 28 9.27 -8.15 -27.55
N PRO A 29 8.59 -8.03 -28.71
CA PRO A 29 8.18 -6.74 -29.28
C PRO A 29 7.14 -5.98 -28.42
N LEU A 30 6.54 -6.65 -27.43
CA LEU A 30 5.59 -6.05 -26.48
C LEU A 30 6.29 -5.44 -25.25
N ASN A 31 7.60 -5.56 -25.11
CA ASN A 31 8.32 -4.90 -24.04
C ASN A 31 8.21 -3.38 -24.21
N TYR A 32 7.83 -2.69 -23.15
CA TYR A 32 7.89 -1.24 -23.15
C TYR A 32 9.34 -0.73 -23.21
N LYS A 33 10.24 -1.40 -22.48
CA LYS A 33 11.69 -1.22 -22.49
C LYS A 33 12.39 -2.55 -22.29
N GLU A 34 13.60 -2.67 -22.83
CA GLU A 34 14.47 -3.81 -22.56
C GLU A 34 15.05 -3.74 -21.13
N GLY A 35 15.35 -4.89 -20.56
CA GLY A 35 16.02 -5.00 -19.27
C GLY A 35 15.15 -4.73 -18.04
N ILE A 36 13.84 -4.57 -18.20
CA ILE A 36 12.94 -4.42 -17.05
C ILE A 36 12.96 -5.72 -16.23
N ASP A 37 13.32 -5.61 -14.96
CA ASP A 37 13.27 -6.72 -13.99
C ASP A 37 13.02 -6.17 -12.58
N LEU A 38 11.77 -5.92 -12.28
CA LEU A 38 11.33 -5.44 -10.97
C LEU A 38 10.21 -6.30 -10.40
N ILE A 39 10.01 -6.22 -9.09
CA ILE A 39 8.97 -6.97 -8.41
C ILE A 39 8.22 -6.02 -7.49
N VAL A 40 6.90 -5.97 -7.63
CA VAL A 40 6.03 -5.19 -6.75
C VAL A 40 5.51 -6.08 -5.64
N PHE A 41 5.80 -5.71 -4.40
CA PHE A 41 5.20 -6.25 -3.19
C PHE A 41 4.01 -5.39 -2.81
N ARG A 42 2.81 -5.89 -2.96
CA ARG A 42 1.58 -5.17 -2.68
C ARG A 42 0.92 -5.72 -1.43
N GLU A 43 0.55 -4.82 -0.51
CA GLU A 43 -0.30 -5.15 0.63
C GLU A 43 -1.63 -5.75 0.15
N ASN A 44 -2.13 -6.75 0.86
CA ASN A 44 -3.23 -7.56 0.37
C ASN A 44 -4.33 -7.83 1.41
N THR A 45 -4.11 -7.52 2.68
CA THR A 45 -5.01 -7.83 3.81
C THR A 45 -5.42 -6.60 4.62
N GLU A 46 -4.57 -5.60 4.69
CA GLU A 46 -4.81 -4.31 5.35
C GLU A 46 -5.05 -3.20 4.30
N ASP A 47 -4.88 -1.96 4.70
CA ASP A 47 -5.10 -0.77 3.88
C ASP A 47 -6.58 -0.66 3.50
N LEU A 48 -6.91 -0.34 2.27
CA LEU A 48 -8.28 -0.33 1.76
C LEU A 48 -8.86 -1.75 1.61
N TYR A 49 -8.01 -2.78 1.60
CA TYR A 49 -8.46 -4.18 1.56
C TYR A 49 -9.04 -4.70 2.88
N ALA A 50 -8.89 -3.93 3.97
CA ALA A 50 -9.61 -4.19 5.22
C ALA A 50 -11.13 -4.10 5.04
N GLY A 51 -11.61 -3.39 3.99
CA GLY A 51 -13.02 -3.34 3.61
C GLY A 51 -13.91 -2.62 4.63
N VAL A 52 -13.35 -1.70 5.41
CA VAL A 52 -14.13 -0.92 6.37
C VAL A 52 -14.72 0.30 5.67
N GLU A 53 -15.97 0.16 5.24
CA GLU A 53 -16.66 1.14 4.42
C GLU A 53 -18.06 1.43 4.92
N PHE A 54 -18.53 2.64 4.69
CA PHE A 54 -19.88 3.10 5.03
C PHE A 54 -20.51 3.82 3.87
N HIS A 55 -21.69 3.35 3.43
CA HIS A 55 -22.59 4.06 2.53
C HIS A 55 -24.02 3.52 2.72
N PRO A 56 -24.99 4.36 3.13
CA PRO A 56 -24.82 5.75 3.59
C PRO A 56 -23.93 5.87 4.82
N LEU A 57 -23.36 7.07 5.03
CA LEU A 57 -22.57 7.35 6.24
C LEU A 57 -23.48 7.47 7.46
N PRO A 58 -23.37 6.59 8.47
CA PRO A 58 -24.15 6.68 9.71
C PRO A 58 -23.81 7.94 10.50
N ASP A 59 -24.82 8.52 11.17
CA ASP A 59 -24.63 9.77 11.91
C ASP A 59 -23.66 9.63 13.09
N GLU A 60 -23.68 8.49 13.79
CA GLU A 60 -22.75 8.20 14.87
C GLU A 60 -21.29 8.10 14.37
N VAL A 61 -21.05 7.50 13.22
CA VAL A 61 -19.72 7.42 12.60
C VAL A 61 -19.25 8.81 12.18
N ARG A 62 -20.14 9.59 11.55
CA ARG A 62 -19.88 10.98 11.17
C ARG A 62 -19.52 11.84 12.39
N ALA A 63 -20.29 11.74 13.45
CA ALA A 63 -20.06 12.49 14.70
C ALA A 63 -18.72 12.10 15.34
N ALA A 64 -18.40 10.80 15.38
CA ALA A 64 -17.14 10.29 15.90
C ALA A 64 -15.95 10.83 15.09
N ILE A 65 -16.00 10.74 13.77
CA ILE A 65 -14.93 11.27 12.90
C ILE A 65 -14.78 12.79 13.11
N LYS A 66 -15.88 13.53 13.12
CA LYS A 66 -15.87 15.00 13.28
C LYS A 66 -15.31 15.44 14.63
N LYS A 67 -15.58 14.68 15.70
CA LYS A 67 -15.05 14.94 17.04
C LYS A 67 -13.51 14.92 17.06
N HIS A 68 -12.89 14.01 16.31
CA HIS A 68 -11.45 13.78 16.31
C HIS A 68 -10.74 14.42 15.11
N ASN A 69 -11.46 14.70 14.02
CA ASN A 69 -10.90 15.31 12.82
C ASN A 69 -11.82 16.43 12.30
N LYS A 70 -11.43 17.68 12.55
CA LYS A 70 -12.19 18.88 12.16
C LYS A 70 -12.41 19.01 10.65
N SER A 71 -11.59 18.33 9.82
CA SER A 71 -11.74 18.37 8.36
C SER A 71 -13.06 17.76 7.90
N MET A 72 -13.71 16.92 8.73
CA MET A 72 -15.03 16.34 8.43
C MET A 72 -16.13 17.42 8.33
N ALA A 73 -15.96 18.55 8.99
CA ALA A 73 -16.93 19.66 8.94
C ALA A 73 -17.13 20.24 7.53
N LYS A 74 -16.17 20.06 6.61
CA LYS A 74 -16.30 20.49 5.21
C LYS A 74 -17.49 19.82 4.50
N PHE A 75 -17.93 18.69 5.01
CA PHE A 75 -18.99 17.87 4.43
C PHE A 75 -20.35 18.01 5.14
N ASP A 76 -20.46 18.94 6.11
CA ASP A 76 -21.69 19.14 6.91
C ASP A 76 -22.93 19.49 6.07
N ARG A 77 -22.72 20.14 4.92
CA ARG A 77 -23.79 20.48 3.97
C ARG A 77 -24.40 19.28 3.23
N HIS A 78 -23.78 18.12 3.30
CA HIS A 78 -24.24 16.92 2.61
C HIS A 78 -24.96 15.98 3.58
N ALA A 79 -26.09 15.41 3.16
CA ALA A 79 -26.76 14.36 3.92
C ALA A 79 -25.92 13.08 3.95
N GLY A 80 -26.06 12.26 5.00
CA GLY A 80 -25.31 11.00 5.13
C GLY A 80 -25.51 10.04 3.96
N LYS A 81 -26.71 10.05 3.35
CA LYS A 81 -27.03 9.25 2.15
C LYS A 81 -26.20 9.61 0.91
N ASP A 82 -25.64 10.82 0.86
CA ASP A 82 -24.85 11.33 -0.25
C ASP A 82 -23.32 11.25 0.04
N ILE A 83 -22.93 10.57 1.13
CA ILE A 83 -21.56 10.42 1.55
C ILE A 83 -21.20 8.94 1.63
N ALA A 84 -20.13 8.56 0.95
CA ALA A 84 -19.46 7.27 1.14
C ALA A 84 -18.08 7.51 1.81
N VAL A 85 -17.72 6.61 2.73
CA VAL A 85 -16.45 6.66 3.46
C VAL A 85 -15.79 5.29 3.40
N SER A 86 -14.51 5.26 3.02
CA SER A 86 -13.64 4.10 3.14
C SER A 86 -12.50 4.45 4.10
N LEU A 87 -12.26 3.58 5.08
CA LEU A 87 -11.17 3.76 6.04
C LEU A 87 -9.93 3.00 5.57
N ARG A 88 -8.84 3.72 5.43
CA ARG A 88 -7.51 3.12 5.22
C ARG A 88 -6.92 2.76 6.58
N ILE A 89 -6.72 1.47 6.84
CA ILE A 89 -6.25 0.97 8.12
C ILE A 89 -4.93 0.22 7.91
N ASN A 90 -3.87 0.68 8.58
CA ASN A 90 -2.58 0.02 8.58
C ASN A 90 -2.16 -0.24 10.03
N THR A 91 -1.63 -1.42 10.30
CA THR A 91 -0.99 -1.73 11.58
C THR A 91 0.53 -1.68 11.45
N ARG A 92 1.23 -1.46 12.56
CA ARG A 92 2.70 -1.54 12.58
C ARG A 92 3.19 -2.93 12.20
N GLU A 93 2.44 -3.96 12.60
CA GLU A 93 2.73 -5.34 12.26
C GLU A 93 2.59 -5.58 10.75
N GLY A 94 1.48 -5.16 10.13
CA GLY A 94 1.27 -5.26 8.69
C GLY A 94 2.36 -4.53 7.89
N CYS A 95 2.69 -3.29 8.30
CA CYS A 95 3.79 -2.54 7.70
C CYS A 95 5.13 -3.29 7.81
N ARG A 96 5.44 -3.84 8.99
CA ARG A 96 6.67 -4.61 9.22
C ARG A 96 6.70 -5.87 8.35
N ASN A 97 5.60 -6.57 8.28
CA ASN A 97 5.48 -7.82 7.53
C ASN A 97 5.75 -7.64 6.04
N ILE A 98 5.06 -6.69 5.38
CA ILE A 98 5.23 -6.46 3.94
C ILE A 98 6.66 -6.00 3.59
N VAL A 99 7.24 -5.14 4.43
CA VAL A 99 8.61 -4.66 4.24
C VAL A 99 9.62 -5.79 4.46
N THR A 100 9.43 -6.60 5.50
CA THR A 100 10.30 -7.76 5.77
C THR A 100 10.24 -8.76 4.61
N ASP A 101 9.05 -9.07 4.10
CA ASP A 101 8.89 -9.97 2.94
C ASP A 101 9.66 -9.45 1.72
N ALA A 102 9.64 -8.12 1.47
CA ALA A 102 10.38 -7.50 0.38
C ALA A 102 11.90 -7.58 0.57
N PHE A 103 12.41 -7.31 1.78
CA PHE A 103 13.84 -7.41 2.08
C PHE A 103 14.36 -8.85 2.07
N GLU A 104 13.60 -9.81 2.62
CA GLU A 104 13.96 -11.23 2.55
C GLU A 104 14.02 -11.73 1.10
N TYR A 105 13.06 -11.32 0.29
CA TYR A 105 13.09 -11.64 -1.13
C TYR A 105 14.28 -10.99 -1.85
N ALA A 106 14.55 -9.71 -1.58
CA ALA A 106 15.68 -8.99 -2.15
C ALA A 106 17.00 -9.70 -1.79
N LYS A 107 17.18 -10.07 -0.53
CA LYS A 107 18.35 -10.84 -0.05
C LYS A 107 18.47 -12.19 -0.76
N LYS A 108 17.38 -12.95 -0.84
CA LYS A 108 17.35 -14.27 -1.50
C LYS A 108 17.68 -14.20 -2.99
N CYS A 109 17.23 -13.14 -3.67
CA CYS A 109 17.38 -12.98 -5.12
C CYS A 109 18.56 -12.07 -5.52
N GLY A 110 19.39 -11.64 -4.57
CA GLY A 110 20.55 -10.77 -4.86
C GLY A 110 20.16 -9.38 -5.36
N ARG A 111 18.98 -8.87 -4.99
CA ARG A 111 18.54 -7.52 -5.34
C ARG A 111 19.26 -6.49 -4.46
N LYS A 112 19.53 -5.32 -5.03
CA LYS A 112 20.34 -4.29 -4.37
C LYS A 112 19.55 -3.28 -3.56
N SER A 113 18.25 -3.14 -3.86
CA SER A 113 17.40 -2.14 -3.22
C SER A 113 15.98 -2.60 -3.04
N VAL A 114 15.32 -2.01 -2.03
CA VAL A 114 13.88 -2.07 -1.79
C VAL A 114 13.37 -0.64 -1.76
N THR A 115 12.31 -0.35 -2.51
CA THR A 115 11.69 0.97 -2.56
C THR A 115 10.34 0.95 -1.87
N VAL A 116 10.16 1.73 -0.83
CA VAL A 116 8.85 1.97 -0.21
C VAL A 116 8.15 3.09 -0.95
N VAL A 117 6.95 2.79 -1.43
CA VAL A 117 6.13 3.70 -2.24
C VAL A 117 4.90 4.08 -1.44
N GLU A 118 4.80 5.35 -1.05
CA GLU A 118 3.75 5.88 -0.19
C GLU A 118 3.32 7.29 -0.65
N LYS A 119 2.38 7.91 0.06
CA LYS A 119 1.94 9.28 -0.21
C LYS A 119 1.93 10.13 1.06
N PRO A 120 3.07 10.34 1.74
CA PRO A 120 3.13 10.97 3.07
C PRO A 120 2.70 12.44 3.09
N ASN A 121 2.74 13.14 1.98
CA ASN A 121 2.27 14.52 1.87
C ASN A 121 0.74 14.67 1.85
N VAL A 122 0.00 13.58 1.59
CA VAL A 122 -1.47 13.54 1.56
C VAL A 122 -2.02 12.61 2.63
N ILE A 123 -1.52 11.38 2.70
CA ILE A 123 -2.00 10.33 3.62
C ILE A 123 -0.98 10.23 4.77
N ARG A 124 -1.04 11.20 5.68
CA ARG A 124 0.01 11.43 6.67
C ARG A 124 0.11 10.34 7.73
N GLU A 125 -1.02 9.87 8.26
CA GLU A 125 -1.04 8.96 9.41
C GLU A 125 -0.55 7.55 9.04
N THR A 126 -1.13 6.94 8.02
CA THR A 126 -0.74 5.60 7.60
C THR A 126 0.64 5.56 6.96
N SER A 127 1.01 6.55 6.14
CA SER A 127 2.38 6.67 5.63
C SER A 127 3.39 7.00 6.73
N GLY A 128 2.98 7.79 7.74
CA GLY A 128 3.77 8.09 8.94
C GLY A 128 4.04 6.86 9.81
N LEU A 129 3.22 5.82 9.70
CA LEU A 129 3.47 4.51 10.32
C LEU A 129 4.37 3.64 9.44
N MET A 130 4.15 3.60 8.13
CA MET A 130 4.85 2.75 7.17
C MET A 130 6.32 3.12 7.03
N VAL A 131 6.61 4.40 6.76
CA VAL A 131 7.98 4.84 6.45
C VAL A 131 8.97 4.62 7.61
N PRO A 132 8.68 5.03 8.86
CA PRO A 132 9.56 4.73 9.99
C PRO A 132 9.74 3.24 10.25
N THR A 133 8.67 2.45 10.06
CA THR A 133 8.73 0.98 10.21
C THR A 133 9.65 0.36 9.17
N ALA A 134 9.60 0.85 7.92
CA ALA A 134 10.50 0.39 6.86
C ALA A 134 11.97 0.71 7.17
N ARG A 135 12.26 1.91 7.65
CA ARG A 135 13.62 2.29 8.10
C ARG A 135 14.14 1.42 9.23
N GLU A 136 13.25 1.03 10.15
CA GLU A 136 13.60 0.12 11.25
C GLU A 136 13.96 -1.27 10.72
N VAL A 137 13.12 -1.84 9.84
CA VAL A 137 13.38 -3.16 9.22
C VAL A 137 14.66 -3.15 8.42
N ALA A 138 14.90 -2.10 7.61
CA ALA A 138 16.09 -1.98 6.75
C ALA A 138 17.42 -2.10 7.51
N LYS A 139 17.48 -1.71 8.80
CA LYS A 139 18.67 -1.87 9.64
C LYS A 139 19.14 -3.32 9.77
N GLY A 140 18.23 -4.29 9.63
CA GLY A 140 18.53 -5.72 9.65
C GLY A 140 19.11 -6.29 8.35
N TYR A 141 19.20 -5.47 7.27
CA TYR A 141 19.62 -5.91 5.95
C TYR A 141 20.77 -5.06 5.37
N PRO A 142 21.96 -5.10 6.01
CA PRO A 142 23.10 -4.35 5.51
C PRO A 142 23.47 -4.81 4.08
N GLY A 143 23.63 -3.86 3.18
CA GLY A 143 23.93 -4.14 1.76
C GLY A 143 22.71 -4.14 0.83
N ILE A 144 21.50 -3.92 1.37
CA ILE A 144 20.30 -3.66 0.57
C ILE A 144 19.85 -2.23 0.87
N GLU A 145 19.84 -1.37 -0.14
CA GLU A 145 19.45 0.03 0.02
C GLU A 145 17.94 0.16 0.21
N LEU A 146 17.51 1.01 1.14
CA LEU A 146 16.14 1.44 1.27
C LEU A 146 15.95 2.77 0.55
N TRP A 147 15.03 2.78 -0.42
CA TRP A 147 14.57 3.99 -1.09
C TRP A 147 13.14 4.33 -0.69
N GLU A 148 12.81 5.60 -0.67
CA GLU A 148 11.49 6.11 -0.32
C GLU A 148 11.03 7.08 -1.39
N THR A 149 9.79 6.93 -1.85
CA THR A 149 9.26 7.82 -2.88
C THR A 149 7.74 7.95 -2.81
N ASN A 150 7.22 9.02 -3.39
CA ASN A 150 5.79 9.21 -3.57
C ASN A 150 5.28 8.38 -4.74
N ILE A 151 4.06 7.87 -4.64
CA ILE A 151 3.45 7.00 -5.65
C ILE A 151 3.35 7.66 -7.03
N ASP A 152 3.04 8.93 -7.11
CA ASP A 152 2.98 9.69 -8.36
C ASP A 152 4.36 9.82 -9.01
N ALA A 153 5.39 10.13 -8.23
CA ALA A 153 6.78 10.15 -8.69
C ALA A 153 7.24 8.77 -9.16
N MET A 154 6.91 7.70 -8.40
CA MET A 154 7.26 6.34 -8.78
C MET A 154 6.60 5.93 -10.10
N CYS A 155 5.32 6.24 -10.31
CA CYS A 155 4.64 5.96 -11.57
C CYS A 155 5.36 6.61 -12.77
N MET A 156 5.82 7.86 -12.61
CA MET A 156 6.62 8.54 -13.63
C MET A 156 7.98 7.86 -13.85
N TRP A 157 8.69 7.53 -12.75
CA TRP A 157 10.01 6.91 -12.83
C TRP A 157 9.95 5.52 -13.48
N LEU A 158 8.97 4.70 -13.15
CA LEU A 158 8.78 3.38 -13.77
C LEU A 158 8.55 3.45 -15.29
N ILE A 159 8.10 4.59 -15.80
CA ILE A 159 7.97 4.83 -17.25
C ILE A 159 9.29 5.34 -17.83
N LYS A 160 9.94 6.31 -17.16
CA LYS A 160 11.14 6.96 -17.70
C LYS A 160 12.41 6.12 -17.54
N ASN A 161 12.56 5.51 -16.37
CA ASN A 161 13.76 4.76 -15.97
C ASN A 161 13.38 3.64 -14.98
N PRO A 162 12.72 2.58 -15.48
CA PRO A 162 12.25 1.46 -14.66
C PRO A 162 13.39 0.67 -14.02
#